data_f6104c092f729143ef53f81b442b42a5
#
_entry.id   f6104c092f729143ef53f81b442b42a5
#
_cell.length_a   1.000
_cell.length_b   1.000
_cell.length_c   1.000
_cell.angle_alpha   90.00
_cell.angle_beta   90.00
_cell.angle_gamma   90.00
#
_symmetry.space_group_name_H-M   'P 1'
#
loop_
_entity.id
_entity.type
_entity.pdbx_description
1 polymer ?
#
loop_
_entity_poly.entity_id
_entity_poly.type
_entity_poly.pdbx_seq_one_letter_code
_entity_poly.pdbx_strand_id
1 'polypeptide(L)'
;MVAQIIDGKLFSRKLRDQVAEHVTALKKENNVTPGLAVVLVGEDPASQVYVRSKGKQTIEAGMNSYEHRLSENTSEEDLLELVNRLNDDNEVHGILVQLPLPEHINEDAVINAIDPVKDVDGFHISNVGLLATGQKSMVPCTPLGCLLMLKDFHGSLVGMDAVIIGRSNIVGKPMAQLLLNESCTVTITHSKTKNLEEMVGRADIIIAAVGRPEMVKGDWIKPGATLIDVGINRVEGNDGGKRLVGDAEFSSCSEIAGAITPVPGGVGPMTIACLLVNTLVACCRKHKLAEPDIIPN
;
A
#
# COMPACT_ATOMS: atom_id res chain seq x y z
N MET A 1 16.49 23.26 -9.20
CA MET A 1 15.32 22.94 -10.06
C MET A 1 14.23 22.47 -9.11
N VAL A 2 12.98 22.87 -9.31
CA VAL A 2 11.88 22.35 -8.46
C VAL A 2 11.58 20.93 -8.90
N ALA A 3 11.44 20.00 -7.94
CA ALA A 3 11.14 18.60 -8.20
C ALA A 3 9.85 18.41 -9.02
N GLN A 4 9.84 17.44 -9.91
CA GLN A 4 8.61 17.01 -10.57
C GLN A 4 7.69 16.32 -9.54
N ILE A 5 6.41 16.68 -9.54
CA ILE A 5 5.42 16.09 -8.65
C ILE A 5 4.94 14.75 -9.22
N ILE A 6 5.10 13.68 -8.44
CA ILE A 6 4.50 12.37 -8.73
C ILE A 6 3.08 12.38 -8.14
N ASP A 7 2.08 12.66 -8.98
CA ASP A 7 0.68 12.81 -8.56
C ASP A 7 0.00 11.45 -8.41
N GLY A 8 0.01 10.93 -7.17
CA GLY A 8 -0.65 9.66 -6.85
C GLY A 8 -2.17 9.70 -6.98
N LYS A 9 -2.82 10.88 -6.86
CA LYS A 9 -4.28 11.00 -7.09
C LYS A 9 -4.63 10.75 -8.55
N LEU A 10 -3.86 11.35 -9.46
CA LEU A 10 -4.06 11.18 -10.89
C LEU A 10 -3.80 9.73 -11.29
N PHE A 11 -2.68 9.15 -10.81
CA PHE A 11 -2.32 7.77 -11.11
C PHE A 11 -3.35 6.78 -10.57
N SER A 12 -3.77 6.93 -9.31
CA SER A 12 -4.78 6.06 -8.71
C SER A 12 -6.14 6.12 -9.40
N ARG A 13 -6.51 7.28 -9.96
CA ARG A 13 -7.73 7.40 -10.77
C ARG A 13 -7.64 6.53 -12.03
N LYS A 14 -6.56 6.70 -12.82
CA LYS A 14 -6.32 5.89 -14.02
C LYS A 14 -6.36 4.39 -13.71
N LEU A 15 -5.71 3.99 -12.63
CA LEU A 15 -5.67 2.58 -12.21
C LEU A 15 -7.07 2.06 -11.83
N ARG A 16 -7.88 2.83 -11.11
CA ARG A 16 -9.26 2.46 -10.77
C ARG A 16 -10.17 2.40 -12.00
N ASP A 17 -9.99 3.31 -12.96
CA ASP A 17 -10.75 3.29 -14.21
C ASP A 17 -10.47 2.00 -14.98
N GLN A 18 -9.21 1.57 -15.09
CA GLN A 18 -8.83 0.28 -15.68
C GLN A 18 -9.44 -0.90 -14.91
N VAL A 19 -9.41 -0.90 -13.58
CA VAL A 19 -10.06 -1.93 -12.77
C VAL A 19 -11.56 -1.98 -13.07
N ALA A 20 -12.25 -0.86 -13.15
CA ALA A 20 -13.70 -0.80 -13.44
C ALA A 20 -14.04 -1.36 -14.84
N GLU A 21 -13.19 -1.10 -15.83
CA GLU A 21 -13.31 -1.68 -17.17
C GLU A 21 -13.21 -3.20 -17.13
N HIS A 22 -12.18 -3.75 -16.45
CA HIS A 22 -12.02 -5.20 -16.28
C HIS A 22 -13.17 -5.84 -15.51
N VAL A 23 -13.66 -5.21 -14.43
CA VAL A 23 -14.81 -5.69 -13.66
C VAL A 23 -16.06 -5.73 -14.54
N THR A 24 -16.26 -4.72 -15.39
CA THR A 24 -17.38 -4.68 -16.33
C THR A 24 -17.31 -5.83 -17.34
N ALA A 25 -16.12 -6.11 -17.87
CA ALA A 25 -15.89 -7.25 -18.77
C ALA A 25 -16.17 -8.60 -18.07
N LEU A 26 -15.65 -8.80 -16.84
CA LEU A 26 -15.90 -10.02 -16.07
C LEU A 26 -17.39 -10.28 -15.82
N LYS A 27 -18.14 -9.23 -15.47
CA LYS A 27 -19.59 -9.35 -15.28
C LYS A 27 -20.30 -9.77 -16.55
N LYS A 28 -19.94 -9.17 -17.67
CA LYS A 28 -20.60 -9.40 -18.96
C LYS A 28 -20.26 -10.78 -19.54
N GLU A 29 -19.01 -11.19 -19.44
CA GLU A 29 -18.49 -12.38 -20.15
C GLU A 29 -18.55 -13.64 -19.28
N ASN A 30 -18.34 -13.50 -17.98
CA ASN A 30 -18.22 -14.63 -17.06
C ASN A 30 -19.35 -14.69 -16.01
N ASN A 31 -20.20 -13.66 -15.92
CA ASN A 31 -21.19 -13.50 -14.85
C ASN A 31 -20.57 -13.53 -13.44
N VAL A 32 -19.35 -12.97 -13.29
CA VAL A 32 -18.60 -12.92 -12.05
C VAL A 32 -18.42 -11.47 -11.62
N THR A 33 -18.64 -11.19 -10.34
CA THR A 33 -18.39 -9.88 -9.74
C THR A 33 -17.37 -10.03 -8.62
N PRO A 34 -16.21 -9.36 -8.68
CA PRO A 34 -15.27 -9.38 -7.56
C PRO A 34 -15.91 -8.84 -6.29
N GLY A 35 -15.62 -9.46 -5.14
CA GLY A 35 -16.14 -9.06 -3.84
C GLY A 35 -15.00 -8.83 -2.83
N LEU A 36 -15.02 -7.69 -2.16
CA LEU A 36 -14.08 -7.30 -1.12
C LEU A 36 -14.78 -7.23 0.23
N ALA A 37 -14.31 -8.01 1.20
CA ALA A 37 -14.70 -7.89 2.59
C ALA A 37 -13.68 -7.04 3.35
N VAL A 38 -14.17 -6.03 4.07
CA VAL A 38 -13.38 -5.16 4.93
C VAL A 38 -13.89 -5.27 6.36
N VAL A 39 -13.01 -5.69 7.27
CA VAL A 39 -13.32 -5.83 8.70
C VAL A 39 -12.66 -4.69 9.47
N LEU A 40 -13.44 -3.99 10.28
CA LEU A 40 -12.98 -2.94 11.19
C LEU A 40 -13.35 -3.34 12.62
N VAL A 41 -12.38 -3.34 13.53
CA VAL A 41 -12.59 -3.57 14.96
C VAL A 41 -12.33 -2.25 15.70
N GLY A 42 -13.32 -1.80 16.47
CA GLY A 42 -13.26 -0.55 17.22
C GLY A 42 -13.61 0.70 16.40
N GLU A 43 -13.35 1.86 17.00
CA GLU A 43 -13.83 3.15 16.49
C GLU A 43 -12.69 4.15 16.21
N ASP A 44 -11.47 3.67 15.91
CA ASP A 44 -10.38 4.59 15.56
C ASP A 44 -10.78 5.50 14.39
N PRO A 45 -10.77 6.84 14.57
CA PRO A 45 -11.27 7.77 13.56
C PRO A 45 -10.51 7.73 12.24
N ALA A 46 -9.20 7.40 12.27
CA ALA A 46 -8.41 7.29 11.05
C ALA A 46 -8.81 6.05 10.26
N SER A 47 -8.92 4.90 10.95
CA SER A 47 -9.37 3.64 10.35
C SER A 47 -10.77 3.73 9.76
N GLN A 48 -11.71 4.43 10.43
CA GLN A 48 -13.07 4.67 9.91
C GLN A 48 -13.06 5.44 8.58
N VAL A 49 -12.22 6.47 8.46
CA VAL A 49 -12.09 7.25 7.22
C VAL A 49 -11.55 6.37 6.09
N TYR A 50 -10.54 5.55 6.36
CA TYR A 50 -9.96 4.64 5.38
C TYR A 50 -10.95 3.57 4.93
N VAL A 51 -11.65 2.92 5.87
CA VAL A 51 -12.66 1.89 5.57
C VAL A 51 -13.80 2.46 4.73
N ARG A 52 -14.32 3.64 5.11
CA ARG A 52 -15.36 4.32 4.31
C ARG A 52 -14.89 4.63 2.88
N SER A 53 -13.64 5.09 2.74
CA SER A 53 -13.06 5.38 1.42
C SER A 53 -12.85 4.11 0.60
N LYS A 54 -12.39 3.01 1.22
CA LYS A 54 -12.25 1.70 0.58
C LYS A 54 -13.60 1.20 0.07
N GLY A 55 -14.63 1.14 0.92
CA GLY A 55 -15.96 0.70 0.54
C GLY A 55 -16.56 1.52 -0.61
N LYS A 56 -16.48 2.85 -0.53
CA LYS A 56 -16.94 3.74 -1.60
C LYS A 56 -16.25 3.42 -2.93
N GLN A 57 -14.92 3.34 -2.95
CA GLN A 57 -14.16 3.10 -4.18
C GLN A 57 -14.34 1.68 -4.72
N THR A 58 -14.58 0.69 -3.85
CA THR A 58 -14.95 -0.69 -4.25
C THR A 58 -16.25 -0.69 -5.04
N ILE A 59 -17.27 0.01 -4.55
CA ILE A 59 -18.57 0.13 -5.24
C ILE A 59 -18.44 0.93 -6.54
N GLU A 60 -17.68 2.03 -6.54
CA GLU A 60 -17.42 2.84 -7.74
C GLU A 60 -16.70 2.04 -8.84
N ALA A 61 -15.82 1.11 -8.46
CA ALA A 61 -15.18 0.18 -9.39
C ALA A 61 -16.11 -0.97 -9.88
N GLY A 62 -17.36 -0.99 -9.44
CA GLY A 62 -18.34 -2.00 -9.81
C GLY A 62 -18.23 -3.33 -9.07
N MET A 63 -17.42 -3.43 -8.03
CA MET A 63 -17.25 -4.61 -7.18
C MET A 63 -18.31 -4.67 -6.07
N ASN A 64 -18.51 -5.85 -5.49
CA ASN A 64 -19.27 -6.01 -4.26
C ASN A 64 -18.41 -5.59 -3.05
N SER A 65 -19.02 -4.85 -2.13
CA SER A 65 -18.34 -4.39 -0.90
C SER A 65 -19.07 -4.92 0.33
N TYR A 66 -18.37 -5.71 1.14
CA TYR A 66 -18.89 -6.31 2.38
C TYR A 66 -18.16 -5.69 3.57
N GLU A 67 -18.83 -4.81 4.29
CA GLU A 67 -18.24 -4.10 5.42
C GLU A 67 -18.72 -4.73 6.74
N HIS A 68 -17.77 -5.14 7.59
CA HIS A 68 -17.99 -5.71 8.91
C HIS A 68 -17.41 -4.79 9.97
N ARG A 69 -18.29 -4.20 10.79
CA ARG A 69 -17.90 -3.35 11.92
C ARG A 69 -18.10 -4.12 13.21
N LEU A 70 -17.03 -4.33 13.92
CA LEU A 70 -17.01 -5.04 15.20
C LEU A 70 -16.73 -4.06 16.34
N SER A 71 -17.26 -4.37 17.51
CA SER A 71 -16.98 -3.62 18.73
C SER A 71 -15.49 -3.68 19.10
N GLU A 72 -14.99 -2.63 19.75
CA GLU A 72 -13.64 -2.63 20.32
C GLU A 72 -13.42 -3.79 21.32
N ASN A 73 -14.49 -4.25 21.98
CA ASN A 73 -14.45 -5.37 22.94
C ASN A 73 -14.62 -6.75 22.28
N THR A 74 -14.63 -6.84 20.95
CA THR A 74 -14.71 -8.13 20.24
C THR A 74 -13.52 -9.00 20.61
N SER A 75 -13.76 -10.26 20.95
CA SER A 75 -12.68 -11.20 21.25
C SER A 75 -11.89 -11.59 20.02
N GLU A 76 -10.65 -12.03 20.21
CA GLU A 76 -9.85 -12.60 19.12
C GLU A 76 -10.56 -13.81 18.49
N GLU A 77 -11.21 -14.66 19.32
CA GLU A 77 -11.94 -15.83 18.84
C GLU A 77 -13.10 -15.46 17.91
N ASP A 78 -13.93 -14.47 18.29
CA ASP A 78 -15.05 -14.00 17.45
C ASP A 78 -14.57 -13.40 16.13
N LEU A 79 -13.44 -12.67 16.15
CA LEU A 79 -12.83 -12.12 14.94
C LEU A 79 -12.29 -13.24 14.03
N LEU A 80 -11.60 -14.22 14.59
CA LEU A 80 -11.10 -15.38 13.83
C LEU A 80 -12.26 -16.20 13.24
N GLU A 81 -13.37 -16.36 13.97
CA GLU A 81 -14.56 -17.02 13.45
C GLU A 81 -15.17 -16.26 12.27
N LEU A 82 -15.22 -14.91 12.32
CA LEU A 82 -15.64 -14.10 11.18
C LEU A 82 -14.70 -14.29 9.98
N VAL A 83 -13.38 -14.24 10.19
CA VAL A 83 -12.38 -14.46 9.12
C VAL A 83 -12.58 -15.83 8.48
N ASN A 84 -12.80 -16.89 9.26
CA ASN A 84 -13.05 -18.22 8.73
C ASN A 84 -14.33 -18.27 7.87
N ARG A 85 -15.43 -17.64 8.31
CA ARG A 85 -16.65 -17.54 7.50
C ARG A 85 -16.40 -16.80 6.17
N LEU A 86 -15.60 -15.74 6.19
CA LEU A 86 -15.24 -15.00 4.98
C LEU A 86 -14.31 -15.81 4.04
N ASN A 87 -13.44 -16.66 4.62
CA ASN A 87 -12.63 -17.59 3.83
C ASN A 87 -13.51 -18.59 3.06
N ASP A 88 -14.58 -19.08 3.68
CA ASP A 88 -15.50 -20.06 3.08
C ASP A 88 -16.52 -19.42 2.13
N ASP A 89 -16.73 -18.10 2.22
CA ASP A 89 -17.69 -17.39 1.38
C ASP A 89 -17.22 -17.29 -0.08
N ASN A 90 -18.00 -17.84 -0.99
CA ASN A 90 -17.69 -17.85 -2.41
C ASN A 90 -17.83 -16.48 -3.10
N GLU A 91 -18.61 -15.58 -2.55
CA GLU A 91 -18.80 -14.22 -3.06
C GLU A 91 -17.67 -13.28 -2.61
N VAL A 92 -16.88 -13.67 -1.60
CA VAL A 92 -15.72 -12.93 -1.09
C VAL A 92 -14.47 -13.41 -1.78
N HIS A 93 -13.83 -12.51 -2.52
CA HIS A 93 -12.59 -12.77 -3.26
C HIS A 93 -11.36 -12.14 -2.58
N GLY A 94 -11.57 -11.07 -1.83
CA GLY A 94 -10.55 -10.41 -1.03
C GLY A 94 -11.03 -10.14 0.39
N ILE A 95 -10.15 -10.34 1.36
CA ILE A 95 -10.39 -10.04 2.78
C ILE A 95 -9.33 -9.05 3.23
N LEU A 96 -9.77 -8.00 3.91
CA LEU A 96 -8.91 -7.02 4.55
C LEU A 96 -9.40 -6.81 5.99
N VAL A 97 -8.51 -7.03 6.95
CA VAL A 97 -8.72 -6.63 8.34
C VAL A 97 -7.95 -5.35 8.58
N GLN A 98 -8.68 -4.27 8.89
CA GLN A 98 -8.09 -2.94 9.02
C GLN A 98 -7.23 -2.85 10.29
N LEU A 99 -5.93 -2.58 10.10
CA LEU A 99 -4.99 -2.32 11.19
C LEU A 99 -4.98 -0.83 11.59
N PRO A 100 -4.61 -0.50 12.85
CA PRO A 100 -4.26 -1.45 13.93
C PRO A 100 -5.50 -2.11 14.56
N LEU A 101 -5.29 -3.27 15.15
CA LEU A 101 -6.29 -3.95 16.00
C LEU A 101 -6.16 -3.50 17.45
N PRO A 102 -7.21 -3.69 18.29
CA PRO A 102 -7.11 -3.52 19.74
C PRO A 102 -6.00 -4.40 20.35
N GLU A 103 -5.33 -3.91 21.40
CA GLU A 103 -4.15 -4.57 22.01
C GLU A 103 -4.36 -6.01 22.48
N HIS A 104 -5.60 -6.39 22.78
CA HIS A 104 -5.94 -7.75 23.24
C HIS A 104 -6.06 -8.76 22.09
N ILE A 105 -5.99 -8.33 20.84
CA ILE A 105 -6.06 -9.17 19.63
C ILE A 105 -4.68 -9.28 19.00
N ASN A 106 -4.24 -10.50 18.75
CA ASN A 106 -2.96 -10.74 18.07
C ASN A 106 -3.11 -10.51 16.56
N GLU A 107 -2.55 -9.41 16.07
CA GLU A 107 -2.58 -9.05 14.63
C GLU A 107 -2.00 -10.14 13.74
N ASP A 108 -0.88 -10.77 14.13
CA ASP A 108 -0.24 -11.83 13.34
C ASP A 108 -1.13 -13.08 13.25
N ALA A 109 -1.84 -13.43 14.32
CA ALA A 109 -2.79 -14.55 14.30
C ALA A 109 -3.94 -14.29 13.34
N VAL A 110 -4.50 -13.09 13.36
CA VAL A 110 -5.61 -12.70 12.47
C VAL A 110 -5.18 -12.66 11.02
N ILE A 111 -4.04 -12.03 10.71
CA ILE A 111 -3.50 -11.96 9.34
C ILE A 111 -3.25 -13.38 8.80
N ASN A 112 -2.66 -14.27 9.59
CA ASN A 112 -2.36 -15.63 9.16
C ASN A 112 -3.58 -16.57 9.17
N ALA A 113 -4.73 -16.16 9.68
CA ALA A 113 -6.00 -16.88 9.54
C ALA A 113 -6.72 -16.59 8.22
N ILE A 114 -6.38 -15.51 7.52
CA ILE A 114 -6.91 -15.21 6.19
C ILE A 114 -6.37 -16.25 5.20
N ASP A 115 -7.22 -16.79 4.33
CA ASP A 115 -6.75 -17.63 3.23
C ASP A 115 -5.76 -16.81 2.36
N PRO A 116 -4.52 -17.29 2.15
CA PRO A 116 -3.51 -16.57 1.35
C PRO A 116 -3.97 -16.12 -0.03
N VAL A 117 -4.93 -16.83 -0.65
CA VAL A 117 -5.49 -16.45 -1.95
C VAL A 117 -6.50 -15.30 -1.86
N LYS A 118 -7.01 -15.03 -0.67
CA LYS A 118 -7.92 -13.91 -0.35
C LYS A 118 -7.24 -12.77 0.42
N ASP A 119 -5.98 -12.93 0.81
CA ASP A 119 -5.18 -11.90 1.49
C ASP A 119 -4.79 -10.80 0.50
N VAL A 120 -5.71 -9.87 0.25
CA VAL A 120 -5.51 -8.81 -0.75
C VAL A 120 -4.65 -7.65 -0.24
N ASP A 121 -4.34 -7.60 1.06
CA ASP A 121 -3.32 -6.69 1.60
C ASP A 121 -1.90 -7.26 1.46
N GLY A 122 -1.74 -8.57 1.21
CA GLY A 122 -0.47 -9.24 0.96
C GLY A 122 0.42 -9.41 2.20
N PHE A 123 -0.18 -9.47 3.40
CA PHE A 123 0.56 -9.56 4.67
C PHE A 123 0.69 -10.98 5.21
N HIS A 124 -0.09 -11.92 4.70
CA HIS A 124 0.00 -13.33 5.10
C HIS A 124 1.42 -13.88 4.83
N ILE A 125 1.96 -14.66 5.77
CA ILE A 125 3.33 -15.17 5.71
C ILE A 125 3.64 -15.90 4.41
N SER A 126 2.67 -16.60 3.81
CA SER A 126 2.82 -17.26 2.50
C SER A 126 3.06 -16.25 1.38
N ASN A 127 2.28 -15.15 1.31
CA ASN A 127 2.45 -14.11 0.32
C ASN A 127 3.78 -13.37 0.49
N VAL A 128 4.16 -13.09 1.74
CA VAL A 128 5.47 -12.49 2.07
C VAL A 128 6.62 -13.40 1.62
N GLY A 129 6.52 -14.72 1.85
CA GLY A 129 7.51 -15.69 1.40
C GLY A 129 7.62 -15.80 -0.12
N LEU A 130 6.49 -15.82 -0.82
CA LEU A 130 6.43 -15.82 -2.28
C LEU A 130 7.06 -14.55 -2.87
N LEU A 131 6.71 -13.37 -2.33
CA LEU A 131 7.29 -12.09 -2.75
C LEU A 131 8.81 -12.07 -2.55
N ALA A 132 9.29 -12.53 -1.40
CA ALA A 132 10.70 -12.57 -1.07
C ALA A 132 11.52 -13.51 -1.98
N THR A 133 10.87 -14.51 -2.57
CA THR A 133 11.49 -15.48 -3.50
C THR A 133 11.20 -15.18 -4.97
N GLY A 134 10.61 -14.02 -5.27
CA GLY A 134 10.31 -13.59 -6.64
C GLY A 134 9.19 -14.38 -7.32
N GLN A 135 8.33 -15.05 -6.54
CA GLN A 135 7.20 -15.82 -7.05
C GLN A 135 5.92 -14.97 -7.09
N LYS A 136 4.93 -15.41 -7.86
CA LYS A 136 3.61 -14.76 -7.89
C LYS A 136 2.95 -14.82 -6.50
N SER A 137 2.64 -13.65 -5.96
CA SER A 137 2.00 -13.47 -4.66
C SER A 137 0.87 -12.43 -4.73
N MET A 138 0.15 -12.23 -3.65
CA MET A 138 -0.48 -10.95 -3.39
C MET A 138 0.59 -10.01 -2.84
N VAL A 139 0.72 -8.84 -3.46
CA VAL A 139 1.75 -7.86 -3.11
C VAL A 139 1.14 -6.81 -2.18
N PRO A 140 1.80 -6.42 -1.08
CA PRO A 140 1.30 -5.37 -0.21
C PRO A 140 0.95 -4.09 -0.96
N CYS A 141 -0.27 -3.58 -0.74
CA CYS A 141 -0.89 -2.53 -1.55
C CYS A 141 -0.08 -1.24 -1.60
N THR A 142 0.45 -0.77 -0.47
CA THR A 142 1.23 0.46 -0.40
C THR A 142 2.57 0.34 -1.13
N PRO A 143 3.39 -0.70 -0.91
CA PRO A 143 4.61 -0.96 -1.69
C PRO A 143 4.35 -1.12 -3.18
N LEU A 144 3.29 -1.83 -3.57
CA LEU A 144 2.90 -1.97 -4.97
C LEU A 144 2.60 -0.61 -5.60
N GLY A 145 1.83 0.24 -4.91
CA GLY A 145 1.53 1.60 -5.37
C GLY A 145 2.80 2.46 -5.54
N CYS A 146 3.77 2.34 -4.63
CA CYS A 146 5.06 3.02 -4.75
C CYS A 146 5.84 2.52 -5.98
N LEU A 147 5.89 1.21 -6.20
CA LEU A 147 6.57 0.61 -7.34
C LEU A 147 5.95 1.08 -8.67
N LEU A 148 4.62 1.05 -8.78
CA LEU A 148 3.92 1.47 -9.99
C LEU A 148 4.21 2.94 -10.33
N MET A 149 4.22 3.83 -9.35
CA MET A 149 4.56 5.23 -9.54
C MET A 149 6.03 5.41 -9.97
N LEU A 150 6.96 4.64 -9.41
CA LEU A 150 8.37 4.66 -9.79
C LEU A 150 8.58 4.16 -11.22
N LYS A 151 7.92 3.07 -11.62
CA LYS A 151 8.01 2.54 -13.00
C LYS A 151 7.39 3.49 -14.01
N ASP A 152 6.27 4.14 -13.70
CA ASP A 152 5.66 5.16 -14.56
C ASP A 152 6.59 6.35 -14.77
N PHE A 153 7.29 6.77 -13.71
CA PHE A 153 8.20 7.92 -13.78
C PHE A 153 9.52 7.61 -14.49
N HIS A 154 10.16 6.48 -14.18
CA HIS A 154 11.50 6.14 -14.69
C HIS A 154 11.49 5.22 -15.90
N GLY A 155 10.41 4.49 -16.16
CA GLY A 155 10.35 3.39 -17.13
C GLY A 155 11.11 2.15 -16.64
N SER A 156 12.39 2.26 -16.30
CA SER A 156 13.23 1.16 -15.79
C SER A 156 13.94 1.60 -14.51
N LEU A 157 14.03 0.68 -13.55
CA LEU A 157 14.71 0.88 -12.26
C LEU A 157 16.04 0.12 -12.18
N VAL A 158 16.40 -0.61 -13.23
CA VAL A 158 17.59 -1.48 -13.28
C VAL A 158 18.86 -0.71 -12.95
N GLY A 159 19.59 -1.19 -11.94
CA GLY A 159 20.88 -0.63 -11.52
C GLY A 159 20.80 0.62 -10.65
N MET A 160 19.58 1.11 -10.31
CA MET A 160 19.43 2.26 -9.42
C MET A 160 19.72 1.88 -7.97
N ASP A 161 20.36 2.81 -7.24
CA ASP A 161 20.54 2.69 -5.78
C ASP A 161 19.28 3.16 -5.05
N ALA A 162 18.66 2.25 -4.29
CA ALA A 162 17.44 2.54 -3.53
C ALA A 162 17.69 2.46 -2.02
N VAL A 163 17.30 3.49 -1.29
CA VAL A 163 17.34 3.51 0.17
C VAL A 163 15.92 3.58 0.72
N ILE A 164 15.61 2.62 1.60
CA ILE A 164 14.33 2.55 2.30
C ILE A 164 14.56 2.95 3.75
N ILE A 165 13.88 4.03 4.17
CA ILE A 165 13.91 4.51 5.54
C ILE A 165 12.70 3.92 6.26
N GLY A 166 12.92 2.84 7.01
CA GLY A 166 11.89 2.05 7.68
C GLY A 166 11.97 0.57 7.31
N ARG A 167 11.55 -0.30 8.24
CA ARG A 167 11.61 -1.76 8.06
C ARG A 167 10.36 -2.49 8.57
N SER A 168 9.22 -1.83 8.46
CA SER A 168 7.94 -2.45 8.84
C SER A 168 7.63 -3.65 7.95
N ASN A 169 6.84 -4.60 8.48
CA ASN A 169 6.39 -5.75 7.71
C ASN A 169 5.42 -5.35 6.59
N ILE A 170 4.72 -4.22 6.77
CA ILE A 170 3.67 -3.77 5.86
C ILE A 170 4.18 -2.85 4.73
N VAL A 171 5.35 -2.19 4.90
CA VAL A 171 5.90 -1.26 3.88
C VAL A 171 7.38 -1.52 3.63
N GLY A 172 8.25 -1.32 4.62
CA GLY A 172 9.70 -1.27 4.39
C GLY A 172 10.29 -2.55 3.82
N LYS A 173 9.96 -3.70 4.43
CA LYS A 173 10.45 -5.01 3.97
C LYS A 173 9.89 -5.39 2.59
N PRO A 174 8.56 -5.34 2.33
CA PRO A 174 8.05 -5.66 1.02
C PRO A 174 8.50 -4.69 -0.07
N MET A 175 8.67 -3.41 0.24
CA MET A 175 9.22 -2.44 -0.72
C MET A 175 10.66 -2.81 -1.14
N ALA A 176 11.47 -3.28 -0.19
CA ALA A 176 12.82 -3.75 -0.48
C ALA A 176 12.83 -4.95 -1.43
N GLN A 177 11.93 -5.91 -1.23
CA GLN A 177 11.81 -7.07 -2.11
C GLN A 177 11.37 -6.66 -3.52
N LEU A 178 10.41 -5.75 -3.63
CA LEU A 178 9.95 -5.25 -4.93
C LEU A 178 11.07 -4.55 -5.70
N LEU A 179 11.81 -3.64 -5.06
CA LEU A 179 12.92 -2.94 -5.71
C LEU A 179 14.09 -3.87 -6.06
N LEU A 180 14.35 -4.90 -5.21
CA LEU A 180 15.32 -5.92 -5.52
C LEU A 180 14.90 -6.75 -6.75
N ASN A 181 13.62 -7.10 -6.87
CA ASN A 181 13.08 -7.81 -8.04
C ASN A 181 13.18 -6.95 -9.33
N GLU A 182 13.12 -5.62 -9.22
CA GLU A 182 13.37 -4.68 -10.34
C GLU A 182 14.87 -4.42 -10.57
N SER A 183 15.76 -5.22 -9.98
CA SER A 183 17.22 -5.13 -10.12
C SER A 183 17.84 -3.84 -9.58
N CYS A 184 17.24 -3.24 -8.57
CA CYS A 184 17.85 -2.16 -7.80
C CYS A 184 18.89 -2.71 -6.81
N THR A 185 19.90 -1.90 -6.47
CA THR A 185 20.72 -2.10 -5.28
C THR A 185 19.98 -1.51 -4.09
N VAL A 186 19.62 -2.35 -3.09
CA VAL A 186 18.71 -1.93 -2.03
C VAL A 186 19.40 -1.85 -0.67
N THR A 187 19.24 -0.73 0.01
CA THR A 187 19.65 -0.53 1.39
C THR A 187 18.43 -0.26 2.27
N ILE A 188 18.20 -1.09 3.29
CA ILE A 188 17.17 -0.86 4.31
C ILE A 188 17.78 -0.20 5.51
N THR A 189 17.23 0.93 5.95
CA THR A 189 17.65 1.68 7.11
C THR A 189 16.58 1.69 8.21
N HIS A 190 16.99 1.93 9.44
CA HIS A 190 16.11 1.90 10.61
C HIS A 190 16.68 2.73 11.78
N SER A 191 15.98 2.82 12.88
CA SER A 191 16.35 3.63 14.06
C SER A 191 17.71 3.28 14.71
N LYS A 192 18.35 2.19 14.29
CA LYS A 192 19.70 1.78 14.76
C LYS A 192 20.77 1.94 13.69
N THR A 193 20.40 2.41 12.50
CA THR A 193 21.34 2.68 11.41
C THR A 193 22.25 3.84 11.79
N LYS A 194 23.55 3.66 11.60
CA LYS A 194 24.54 4.72 11.76
C LYS A 194 24.67 5.49 10.46
N ASN A 195 24.94 6.78 10.55
CA ASN A 195 25.17 7.65 9.38
C ASN A 195 24.02 7.59 8.36
N LEU A 196 22.76 7.68 8.84
CA LEU A 196 21.57 7.59 8.00
C LEU A 196 21.60 8.59 6.84
N GLU A 197 21.97 9.83 7.10
CA GLU A 197 22.08 10.92 6.12
C GLU A 197 23.04 10.56 4.96
N GLU A 198 24.20 9.98 5.30
CA GLU A 198 25.17 9.53 4.30
C GLU A 198 24.61 8.41 3.40
N MET A 199 23.81 7.49 3.99
CA MET A 199 23.16 6.43 3.23
C MET A 199 22.13 7.00 2.26
N VAL A 200 21.29 7.93 2.72
CA VAL A 200 20.26 8.60 1.91
C VAL A 200 20.91 9.42 0.79
N GLY A 201 22.02 10.11 1.07
CA GLY A 201 22.73 10.96 0.13
C GLY A 201 23.36 10.25 -1.08
N ARG A 202 23.35 8.91 -1.12
CA ARG A 202 23.82 8.12 -2.29
C ARG A 202 22.67 7.65 -3.18
N ALA A 203 21.45 7.66 -2.67
CA ALA A 203 20.33 7.00 -3.31
C ALA A 203 19.80 7.74 -4.54
N ASP A 204 19.48 7.00 -5.58
CA ASP A 204 18.69 7.47 -6.71
C ASP A 204 17.19 7.46 -6.39
N ILE A 205 16.78 6.49 -5.54
CA ILE A 205 15.41 6.32 -5.06
C ILE A 205 15.42 6.30 -3.53
N ILE A 206 14.58 7.14 -2.93
CA ILE A 206 14.39 7.22 -1.48
C ILE A 206 12.94 6.90 -1.15
N ILE A 207 12.72 5.91 -0.28
CA ILE A 207 11.40 5.56 0.26
C ILE A 207 11.36 5.96 1.73
N ALA A 208 10.62 7.01 2.08
CA ALA A 208 10.45 7.45 3.46
C ALA A 208 9.20 6.77 4.06
N ALA A 209 9.39 5.86 5.04
CA ALA A 209 8.34 5.04 5.63
C ALA A 209 8.60 4.75 7.12
N VAL A 210 8.74 5.80 7.92
CA VAL A 210 9.09 5.72 9.36
C VAL A 210 7.99 6.22 10.29
N GLY A 211 6.97 6.91 9.78
CA GLY A 211 5.91 7.50 10.59
C GLY A 211 6.41 8.62 11.50
N ARG A 212 7.41 9.38 11.05
CA ARG A 212 7.98 10.52 11.76
C ARG A 212 7.85 11.80 10.93
N PRO A 213 7.05 12.77 11.38
CA PRO A 213 6.76 13.96 10.60
C PRO A 213 8.03 14.72 10.21
N GLU A 214 8.18 14.99 8.92
CA GLU A 214 9.20 15.85 8.35
C GLU A 214 10.65 15.51 8.77
N MET A 215 10.93 14.21 9.03
CA MET A 215 12.24 13.74 9.49
C MET A 215 13.30 13.83 8.39
N VAL A 216 12.98 13.49 7.16
CA VAL A 216 13.91 13.53 6.02
C VAL A 216 13.98 14.96 5.51
N LYS A 217 15.21 15.51 5.44
CA LYS A 217 15.48 16.88 5.04
C LYS A 217 16.12 16.95 3.65
N GLY A 218 16.00 18.11 3.00
CA GLY A 218 16.58 18.31 1.67
C GLY A 218 18.08 18.14 1.59
N ASP A 219 18.80 18.49 2.63
CA ASP A 219 20.28 18.33 2.73
C ASP A 219 20.74 16.87 2.84
N TRP A 220 19.82 15.94 3.11
CA TRP A 220 20.11 14.49 3.05
C TRP A 220 20.06 13.93 1.64
N ILE A 221 19.40 14.62 0.71
CA ILE A 221 19.01 14.06 -0.59
C ILE A 221 20.05 14.35 -1.65
N LYS A 222 20.42 13.34 -2.41
CA LYS A 222 21.22 13.51 -3.64
C LYS A 222 20.44 14.36 -4.65
N PRO A 223 21.06 15.40 -5.22
CA PRO A 223 20.41 16.17 -6.29
C PRO A 223 19.90 15.29 -7.43
N GLY A 224 18.64 15.46 -7.78
CA GLY A 224 17.99 14.68 -8.84
C GLY A 224 17.39 13.33 -8.38
N ALA A 225 17.54 12.91 -7.13
CA ALA A 225 16.94 11.69 -6.61
C ALA A 225 15.39 11.74 -6.61
N THR A 226 14.76 10.59 -6.68
CA THR A 226 13.31 10.44 -6.55
C THR A 226 12.94 10.09 -5.13
N LEU A 227 12.05 10.88 -4.52
CA LEU A 227 11.58 10.69 -3.15
C LEU A 227 10.11 10.26 -3.14
N ILE A 228 9.85 9.05 -2.68
CA ILE A 228 8.52 8.53 -2.40
C ILE A 228 8.26 8.63 -0.90
N ASP A 229 7.38 9.51 -0.50
CA ASP A 229 7.00 9.72 0.89
C ASP A 229 5.71 8.93 1.21
N VAL A 230 5.87 7.89 2.02
CA VAL A 230 4.77 7.01 2.46
C VAL A 230 4.13 7.53 3.75
N GLY A 231 4.81 8.42 4.46
CA GLY A 231 4.37 8.95 5.74
C GLY A 231 3.04 9.70 5.65
N ILE A 232 2.17 9.47 6.63
CA ILE A 232 0.94 10.26 6.83
C ILE A 232 0.86 10.60 8.31
N ASN A 233 1.34 11.80 8.65
CA ASN A 233 1.42 12.27 10.02
C ASN A 233 0.45 13.43 10.22
N ARG A 234 -0.25 13.44 11.36
CA ARG A 234 -1.08 14.59 11.77
C ARG A 234 -0.27 15.45 12.72
N VAL A 235 -0.05 16.70 12.34
CA VAL A 235 0.66 17.70 13.14
C VAL A 235 -0.24 18.91 13.39
N GLU A 236 0.04 19.69 14.42
CA GLU A 236 -0.64 20.96 14.66
C GLU A 236 -0.23 21.97 13.59
N GLY A 237 -1.21 22.63 13.00
CA GLY A 237 -0.99 23.76 12.08
C GLY A 237 -0.79 25.07 12.81
N ASN A 238 -0.21 26.03 12.13
CA ASN A 238 0.03 27.39 12.69
C ASN A 238 -1.26 28.15 13.05
N ASP A 239 -2.39 27.68 12.54
CA ASP A 239 -3.74 28.22 12.77
C ASP A 239 -4.52 27.48 13.88
N GLY A 240 -3.84 26.56 14.61
CA GLY A 240 -4.46 25.69 15.63
C GLY A 240 -5.26 24.53 15.04
N GLY A 241 -5.32 24.40 13.70
CA GLY A 241 -5.90 23.26 13.01
C GLY A 241 -4.91 22.09 12.92
N LYS A 242 -5.39 20.92 12.45
CA LYS A 242 -4.52 19.78 12.17
C LYS A 242 -4.20 19.72 10.67
N ARG A 243 -2.92 19.60 10.32
CA ARG A 243 -2.48 19.40 8.95
C ARG A 243 -1.85 18.01 8.80
N LEU A 244 -1.92 17.45 7.59
CA LEU A 244 -1.23 16.22 7.23
C LEU A 244 0.12 16.57 6.61
N VAL A 245 1.16 15.87 7.06
CA VAL A 245 2.51 15.96 6.52
C VAL A 245 3.07 14.55 6.31
N GLY A 246 4.08 14.45 5.45
CA GLY A 246 4.82 13.22 5.24
C GLY A 246 5.93 12.99 6.27
N ASP A 247 6.74 11.98 6.00
CA ASP A 247 7.99 11.72 6.71
C ASP A 247 9.13 12.61 6.18
N ALA A 248 8.96 13.20 5.01
CA ALA A 248 9.89 14.16 4.43
C ALA A 248 9.38 15.60 4.61
N GLU A 249 10.32 16.52 4.86
CA GLU A 249 10.06 17.95 4.82
C GLU A 249 9.91 18.39 3.36
N PHE A 250 8.68 18.44 2.89
CA PHE A 250 8.37 18.65 1.47
C PHE A 250 9.04 19.89 0.88
N SER A 251 9.07 21.00 1.62
CA SER A 251 9.64 22.27 1.13
C SER A 251 11.13 22.15 0.77
N SER A 252 11.96 21.68 1.70
CA SER A 252 13.40 21.54 1.45
C SER A 252 13.73 20.40 0.48
N CYS A 253 12.99 19.28 0.58
CA CYS A 253 13.21 18.14 -0.30
C CYS A 253 12.87 18.45 -1.77
N SER A 254 11.80 19.23 -2.02
CA SER A 254 11.38 19.58 -3.38
C SER A 254 12.34 20.52 -4.11
N GLU A 255 13.23 21.19 -3.40
CA GLU A 255 14.26 22.05 -4.01
C GLU A 255 15.44 21.22 -4.55
N ILE A 256 15.69 20.02 -4.03
CA ILE A 256 16.86 19.18 -4.30
C ILE A 256 16.50 17.94 -5.12
N ALA A 257 15.39 17.29 -4.80
CA ALA A 257 14.93 16.08 -5.50
C ALA A 257 14.63 16.37 -6.98
N GLY A 258 14.79 15.36 -7.82
CA GLY A 258 14.34 15.39 -9.21
C GLY A 258 12.82 15.16 -9.31
N ALA A 259 12.30 14.28 -8.44
CA ALA A 259 10.86 14.01 -8.31
C ALA A 259 10.47 13.70 -6.86
N ILE A 260 9.22 14.01 -6.51
CA ILE A 260 8.72 13.82 -5.15
C ILE A 260 7.20 13.57 -5.14
N THR A 261 6.73 12.68 -4.25
CA THR A 261 5.30 12.53 -3.97
C THR A 261 4.83 13.55 -2.94
N PRO A 262 3.68 14.21 -3.11
CA PRO A 262 3.11 15.09 -2.11
C PRO A 262 2.40 14.31 -1.00
N VAL A 263 2.32 14.89 0.21
CA VAL A 263 1.46 14.39 1.28
C VAL A 263 0.54 15.54 1.76
N PRO A 264 -0.79 15.39 1.64
CA PRO A 264 -1.53 14.26 1.06
C PRO A 264 -1.53 14.26 -0.47
N GLY A 265 -1.84 13.10 -1.06
CA GLY A 265 -2.11 12.99 -2.50
C GLY A 265 -1.08 12.19 -3.31
N GLY A 266 0.00 11.73 -2.67
CA GLY A 266 0.96 10.81 -3.25
C GLY A 266 0.55 9.34 -3.04
N VAL A 267 1.19 8.65 -2.09
CA VAL A 267 1.08 7.19 -1.90
C VAL A 267 -0.31 6.75 -1.42
N GLY A 268 -0.96 7.48 -0.50
CA GLY A 268 -2.22 7.06 0.11
C GLY A 268 -3.34 6.68 -0.89
N PRO A 269 -3.64 7.48 -1.92
CA PRO A 269 -4.60 7.11 -2.96
C PRO A 269 -4.26 5.83 -3.70
N MET A 270 -2.97 5.55 -3.92
CA MET A 270 -2.49 4.35 -4.60
C MET A 270 -2.74 3.08 -3.79
N THR A 271 -2.64 3.14 -2.46
CA THR A 271 -2.92 1.99 -1.59
C THR A 271 -4.32 1.43 -1.84
N ILE A 272 -5.34 2.30 -1.96
CA ILE A 272 -6.71 1.84 -2.22
C ILE A 272 -6.85 1.31 -3.66
N ALA A 273 -6.24 1.97 -4.64
CA ALA A 273 -6.29 1.50 -6.02
C ALA A 273 -5.64 0.10 -6.16
N CYS A 274 -4.49 -0.13 -5.52
CA CYS A 274 -3.83 -1.44 -5.51
C CYS A 274 -4.63 -2.51 -4.76
N LEU A 275 -5.36 -2.16 -3.71
CA LEU A 275 -6.29 -3.08 -3.05
C LEU A 275 -7.38 -3.59 -4.01
N LEU A 276 -7.93 -2.70 -4.83
CA LEU A 276 -8.91 -3.09 -5.84
C LEU A 276 -8.28 -3.97 -6.94
N VAL A 277 -7.06 -3.67 -7.36
CA VAL A 277 -6.30 -4.53 -8.29
C VAL A 277 -6.09 -5.93 -7.69
N ASN A 278 -5.62 -6.03 -6.46
CA ASN A 278 -5.43 -7.32 -5.78
C ASN A 278 -6.74 -8.10 -5.64
N THR A 279 -7.86 -7.42 -5.33
CA THR A 279 -9.18 -8.05 -5.25
C THR A 279 -9.62 -8.59 -6.61
N LEU A 280 -9.40 -7.85 -7.69
CA LEU A 280 -9.67 -8.29 -9.05
C LEU A 280 -8.80 -9.49 -9.44
N VAL A 281 -7.51 -9.45 -9.14
CA VAL A 281 -6.56 -10.56 -9.37
C VAL A 281 -6.98 -11.80 -8.59
N ALA A 282 -7.34 -11.67 -7.31
CA ALA A 282 -7.83 -12.78 -6.49
C ALA A 282 -9.07 -13.43 -7.09
N CYS A 283 -10.00 -12.61 -7.57
CA CYS A 283 -11.21 -13.07 -8.26
C CYS A 283 -10.85 -13.85 -9.55
N CYS A 284 -9.99 -13.30 -10.40
CA CYS A 284 -9.55 -13.97 -11.62
C CYS A 284 -8.88 -15.32 -11.32
N ARG A 285 -7.99 -15.38 -10.33
CA ARG A 285 -7.32 -16.62 -9.92
C ARG A 285 -8.30 -17.67 -9.42
N LYS A 286 -9.27 -17.29 -8.58
CA LYS A 286 -10.30 -18.20 -8.07
C LYS A 286 -11.13 -18.82 -9.20
N HIS A 287 -11.49 -18.03 -10.20
CA HIS A 287 -12.30 -18.45 -11.35
C HIS A 287 -11.47 -18.99 -12.52
N LYS A 288 -10.13 -19.10 -12.37
CA LYS A 288 -9.20 -19.57 -13.43
C LYS A 288 -9.30 -18.74 -14.72
N LEU A 289 -9.54 -17.45 -14.58
CA LEU A 289 -9.59 -16.46 -15.65
C LEU A 289 -8.21 -15.80 -15.82
N ALA A 290 -7.99 -15.17 -16.96
CA ALA A 290 -6.78 -14.39 -17.20
C ALA A 290 -6.69 -13.23 -16.19
N GLU A 291 -5.53 -13.06 -15.57
CA GLU A 291 -5.27 -11.91 -14.71
C GLU A 291 -5.23 -10.63 -15.56
N PRO A 292 -5.70 -9.49 -15.04
CA PRO A 292 -5.66 -8.24 -15.77
C PRO A 292 -4.22 -7.78 -15.97
N ASP A 293 -3.90 -7.31 -17.17
CA ASP A 293 -2.59 -6.70 -17.49
C ASP A 293 -2.57 -5.22 -17.02
N ILE A 294 -2.69 -5.04 -15.72
CA ILE A 294 -2.69 -3.72 -15.05
C ILE A 294 -1.39 -3.49 -14.30
N ILE A 295 -0.76 -4.58 -13.85
CA ILE A 295 0.53 -4.54 -13.15
C ILE A 295 1.61 -4.87 -14.20
N PRO A 296 2.49 -3.93 -14.55
CA PRO A 296 3.60 -4.22 -15.47
C PRO A 296 4.45 -5.38 -14.92
N ASN A 297 4.68 -6.39 -15.77
CA ASN A 297 5.55 -7.51 -15.49
C ASN A 297 6.99 -7.08 -15.24
#